data_8e311bc8f179d2e9d54444530e5c467c
#
_entry.id   8e311bc8f179d2e9d54444530e5c467c
#
_cell.length_a   1.000
_cell.length_b   1.000
_cell.length_c   1.000
_cell.angle_alpha   90.00
_cell.angle_beta   90.00
_cell.angle_gamma   90.00
#
_symmetry.space_group_name_H-M   'P 1'
#
loop_
_entity.id
_entity.type
_entity.pdbx_description
1 polymer ?
#
loop_
_entity_poly.entity_id
_entity_poly.type
_entity_poly.pdbx_seq_one_letter_code
_entity_poly.pdbx_strand_id
1 'polypeptide(L)'
;MAPTRRINVSSGRPLEPLAHYSRAIRVGDRVLQSGTTAIDTEGNIIGEGDVAKQIDAIIGIAEETMGRAGGTLEDVVRARLYVTDIALADEAAHAFARHFGDIRPASTLVAVNALARPTQLIEIELDAVDGAKDKAVRVSSGRPTEELGGYSRAVRMGDTIYVSGTTALTADGTVAHPGDMHGQTRATLETIFDAVLRAGGAVEDIVYTKTFMTDMSLAPDRRRAALEAYGDIRPTSTVLGLADAALVRPEMLVEIEAEAIVGAAAARQHFYSGGAREEPLGYARAVAVGDVIHVSGCTSMDSSGQVQAVGDWAAQYDLCLGYIQEALEQAGAVLDDVVRRRTFTVAGTTRNRPYGEGPAWFADSRPSSLGCTIDRLAHPDMAVEVDAWAVRGAHADIEWLSVDPQ
;
A
#
# COMPACT_ATOMS: atom_id res chain seq x y z
N MET A 1 -3.14 -0.96 29.36
CA MET A 1 -4.09 -0.24 28.46
C MET A 1 -5.25 -1.17 28.17
N ALA A 2 -6.46 -0.66 27.93
CA ALA A 2 -7.54 -1.50 27.42
C ALA A 2 -7.13 -2.01 26.02
N PRO A 3 -7.48 -3.26 25.64
CA PRO A 3 -7.17 -3.78 24.32
C PRO A 3 -7.79 -2.90 23.24
N THR A 4 -7.08 -2.70 22.15
CA THR A 4 -7.59 -1.95 20.99
C THR A 4 -8.65 -2.81 20.32
N ARG A 5 -9.92 -2.38 20.38
CA ARG A 5 -11.03 -3.09 19.73
C ARG A 5 -10.81 -3.11 18.22
N ARG A 6 -10.97 -4.28 17.62
CA ARG A 6 -10.91 -4.52 16.20
C ARG A 6 -12.24 -5.10 15.71
N ILE A 7 -12.74 -4.61 14.58
CA ILE A 7 -13.92 -5.16 13.92
C ILE A 7 -13.48 -5.65 12.55
N ASN A 8 -13.73 -6.92 12.27
CA ASN A 8 -13.48 -7.55 10.98
C ASN A 8 -14.81 -7.74 10.23
N VAL A 9 -14.89 -7.28 8.99
CA VAL A 9 -16.10 -7.38 8.16
C VAL A 9 -15.84 -8.30 6.99
N SER A 10 -16.68 -9.33 6.85
CA SER A 10 -16.74 -10.17 5.64
C SER A 10 -17.84 -9.67 4.71
N SER A 11 -17.56 -9.65 3.41
CA SER A 11 -18.56 -9.37 2.36
C SER A 11 -19.24 -10.65 1.84
N GLY A 12 -18.94 -11.82 2.42
CA GLY A 12 -19.49 -13.11 1.97
C GLY A 12 -18.86 -13.65 0.68
N ARG A 13 -17.86 -12.98 0.11
CA ARG A 13 -17.21 -13.42 -1.14
C ARG A 13 -16.29 -14.61 -0.90
N PRO A 14 -16.25 -15.59 -1.86
CA PRO A 14 -15.64 -16.91 -1.64
C PRO A 14 -14.15 -16.90 -1.28
N LEU A 15 -13.40 -15.88 -1.74
CA LEU A 15 -11.95 -15.83 -1.53
C LEU A 15 -11.55 -15.42 -0.10
N GLU A 16 -12.39 -14.68 0.61
CA GLU A 16 -12.07 -14.14 1.95
C GLU A 16 -11.68 -15.24 2.96
N PRO A 17 -12.48 -16.30 3.15
CA PRO A 17 -12.09 -17.37 4.09
C PRO A 17 -10.91 -18.19 3.60
N LEU A 18 -10.74 -18.36 2.27
CA LEU A 18 -9.67 -19.18 1.68
C LEU A 18 -8.30 -18.49 1.76
N ALA A 19 -8.28 -17.16 1.61
CA ALA A 19 -7.06 -16.37 1.65
C ALA A 19 -6.82 -15.69 3.00
N HIS A 20 -7.61 -16.01 4.01
CA HIS A 20 -7.55 -15.52 5.38
C HIS A 20 -7.44 -13.99 5.44
N TYR A 21 -8.45 -13.28 4.93
CA TYR A 21 -8.55 -11.83 5.02
C TYR A 21 -9.99 -11.37 5.24
N SER A 22 -10.15 -10.15 5.73
CA SER A 22 -11.43 -9.48 5.89
C SER A 22 -11.61 -8.42 4.81
N ARG A 23 -12.83 -8.19 4.31
CA ARG A 23 -13.10 -7.18 3.30
C ARG A 23 -12.87 -5.78 3.83
N ALA A 24 -13.27 -5.50 5.06
CA ALA A 24 -12.92 -4.29 5.77
C ALA A 24 -12.53 -4.60 7.21
N ILE A 25 -11.70 -3.74 7.80
CA ILE A 25 -11.30 -3.81 9.21
C ILE A 25 -11.44 -2.42 9.82
N ARG A 26 -12.04 -2.35 11.01
CA ARG A 26 -11.88 -1.20 11.89
C ARG A 26 -10.84 -1.51 12.97
N VAL A 27 -9.94 -0.58 13.22
CA VAL A 27 -9.03 -0.58 14.37
C VAL A 27 -8.94 0.85 14.92
N GLY A 28 -9.42 1.07 16.13
CA GLY A 28 -9.56 2.42 16.68
C GLY A 28 -10.49 3.30 15.82
N ASP A 29 -9.99 4.44 15.41
CA ASP A 29 -10.68 5.41 14.53
C ASP A 29 -10.47 5.15 13.03
N ARG A 30 -9.73 4.12 12.64
CA ARG A 30 -9.39 3.81 11.25
C ARG A 30 -10.24 2.67 10.71
N VAL A 31 -10.68 2.81 9.47
CA VAL A 31 -11.34 1.75 8.70
C VAL A 31 -10.51 1.46 7.45
N LEU A 32 -10.08 0.22 7.30
CA LEU A 32 -9.19 -0.25 6.25
C LEU A 32 -9.98 -1.17 5.31
N GLN A 33 -10.27 -0.70 4.10
CA GLN A 33 -10.84 -1.52 3.04
C GLN A 33 -9.72 -2.31 2.36
N SER A 34 -9.88 -3.61 2.22
CA SER A 34 -9.00 -4.48 1.43
C SER A 34 -8.99 -4.11 -0.04
N GLY A 35 -7.92 -4.46 -0.73
CA GLY A 35 -7.94 -4.50 -2.19
C GLY A 35 -9.21 -5.18 -2.66
N THR A 36 -9.98 -4.44 -3.43
CA THR A 36 -11.31 -4.86 -3.87
C THR A 36 -11.37 -4.76 -5.39
N THR A 37 -11.82 -5.83 -6.01
CA THR A 37 -12.12 -5.93 -7.44
C THR A 37 -13.63 -6.05 -7.63
N ALA A 38 -14.12 -5.76 -8.83
CA ALA A 38 -15.54 -5.78 -9.15
C ALA A 38 -16.06 -7.22 -9.29
N ILE A 39 -16.30 -7.89 -8.17
CA ILE A 39 -16.80 -9.28 -8.12
C ILE A 39 -18.08 -9.30 -7.29
N ASP A 40 -19.11 -10.01 -7.77
CA ASP A 40 -20.33 -10.27 -7.01
C ASP A 40 -20.12 -11.36 -5.93
N THR A 41 -21.14 -11.67 -5.15
CA THR A 41 -21.10 -12.71 -4.12
C THR A 41 -21.01 -14.13 -4.66
N GLU A 42 -21.37 -14.35 -5.94
CA GLU A 42 -21.22 -15.63 -6.64
C GLU A 42 -19.83 -15.79 -7.27
N GLY A 43 -19.04 -14.71 -7.31
CA GLY A 43 -17.70 -14.68 -7.86
C GLY A 43 -17.65 -14.29 -9.33
N ASN A 44 -18.73 -13.78 -9.94
CA ASN A 44 -18.71 -13.27 -11.32
C ASN A 44 -18.13 -11.84 -11.36
N ILE A 45 -17.52 -11.48 -12.49
CA ILE A 45 -16.98 -10.13 -12.67
C ILE A 45 -18.10 -9.19 -13.11
N ILE A 46 -18.22 -8.07 -12.42
CA ILE A 46 -19.15 -6.98 -12.75
C ILE A 46 -18.45 -6.01 -13.70
N GLY A 47 -19.09 -5.63 -14.82
CA GLY A 47 -18.54 -4.64 -15.74
C GLY A 47 -17.31 -5.13 -16.51
N GLU A 48 -17.33 -6.37 -17.01
CA GLU A 48 -16.25 -6.93 -17.83
C GLU A 48 -15.94 -6.00 -19.04
N GLY A 49 -14.66 -5.66 -19.23
CA GLY A 49 -14.21 -4.76 -20.29
C GLY A 49 -14.49 -3.27 -20.06
N ASP A 50 -15.05 -2.86 -18.91
CA ASP A 50 -15.45 -1.47 -18.63
C ASP A 50 -14.90 -1.08 -17.24
N VAL A 51 -13.77 -0.34 -17.23
CA VAL A 51 -13.10 0.05 -15.99
C VAL A 51 -13.96 0.98 -15.13
N ALA A 52 -14.77 1.83 -15.73
CA ALA A 52 -15.65 2.75 -15.01
C ALA A 52 -16.75 1.98 -14.25
N LYS A 53 -17.39 0.99 -14.90
CA LYS A 53 -18.34 0.11 -14.20
C LYS A 53 -17.70 -0.73 -13.12
N GLN A 54 -16.45 -1.18 -13.33
CA GLN A 54 -15.72 -1.90 -12.28
C GLN A 54 -15.47 -0.99 -11.09
N ILE A 55 -15.09 0.28 -11.29
CA ILE A 55 -14.91 1.24 -10.20
C ILE A 55 -16.23 1.46 -9.45
N ASP A 56 -17.34 1.71 -10.15
CA ASP A 56 -18.65 1.92 -9.52
C ASP A 56 -19.05 0.71 -8.65
N ALA A 57 -18.82 -0.52 -9.13
CA ALA A 57 -19.08 -1.73 -8.35
C ALA A 57 -18.16 -1.86 -7.13
N ILE A 58 -16.86 -1.57 -7.28
CA ILE A 58 -15.89 -1.59 -6.18
C ILE A 58 -16.29 -0.60 -5.09
N ILE A 59 -16.65 0.62 -5.47
CA ILE A 59 -17.05 1.65 -4.50
C ILE A 59 -18.34 1.27 -3.78
N GLY A 60 -19.33 0.67 -4.48
CA GLY A 60 -20.53 0.13 -3.84
C GLY A 60 -20.20 -0.96 -2.79
N ILE A 61 -19.28 -1.88 -3.12
CA ILE A 61 -18.80 -2.88 -2.16
C ILE A 61 -18.10 -2.22 -0.97
N ALA A 62 -17.26 -1.21 -1.22
CA ALA A 62 -16.54 -0.50 -0.17
C ALA A 62 -17.50 0.27 0.75
N GLU A 63 -18.49 0.97 0.19
CA GLU A 63 -19.51 1.70 0.97
C GLU A 63 -20.26 0.76 1.92
N GLU A 64 -20.68 -0.40 1.45
CA GLU A 64 -21.37 -1.40 2.24
C GLU A 64 -20.48 -1.95 3.38
N THR A 65 -19.26 -2.41 3.05
CA THR A 65 -18.39 -3.07 4.02
C THR A 65 -17.73 -2.11 4.99
N MET A 66 -17.34 -0.92 4.54
CA MET A 66 -16.84 0.14 5.43
C MET A 66 -17.97 0.66 6.31
N GLY A 67 -19.19 0.83 5.78
CA GLY A 67 -20.37 1.19 6.55
C GLY A 67 -20.68 0.19 7.65
N ARG A 68 -20.54 -1.10 7.38
CA ARG A 68 -20.69 -2.16 8.40
C ARG A 68 -19.60 -2.08 9.49
N ALA A 69 -18.40 -1.64 9.14
CA ALA A 69 -17.35 -1.32 10.11
C ALA A 69 -17.53 0.03 10.80
N GLY A 70 -18.61 0.77 10.51
CA GLY A 70 -18.92 2.08 11.07
C GLY A 70 -18.13 3.24 10.46
N GLY A 71 -17.55 3.06 9.27
CA GLY A 71 -16.90 4.12 8.48
C GLY A 71 -17.78 4.65 7.36
N THR A 72 -17.33 5.69 6.68
CA THR A 72 -18.01 6.28 5.52
C THR A 72 -17.03 6.55 4.40
N LEU A 73 -17.49 6.63 3.15
CA LEU A 73 -16.64 7.05 2.01
C LEU A 73 -16.15 8.49 2.17
N GLU A 74 -16.93 9.36 2.82
CA GLU A 74 -16.58 10.76 3.05
C GLU A 74 -15.38 10.93 3.98
N ASP A 75 -15.08 9.91 4.79
CA ASP A 75 -13.93 9.87 5.71
C ASP A 75 -12.67 9.24 5.10
N VAL A 76 -12.70 8.90 3.79
CA VAL A 76 -11.52 8.33 3.10
C VAL A 76 -10.41 9.36 3.01
N VAL A 77 -9.24 8.98 3.51
CA VAL A 77 -8.01 9.80 3.53
C VAL A 77 -6.98 9.34 2.51
N ARG A 78 -7.04 8.06 2.09
CA ARG A 78 -6.12 7.48 1.09
C ARG A 78 -6.84 6.45 0.23
N ALA A 79 -6.52 6.46 -1.07
CA ALA A 79 -6.90 5.44 -2.06
C ALA A 79 -5.66 4.96 -2.83
N ARG A 80 -5.61 3.67 -3.17
CA ARG A 80 -4.62 3.10 -4.09
C ARG A 80 -5.35 2.36 -5.19
N LEU A 81 -5.02 2.70 -6.43
CA LEU A 81 -5.64 2.17 -7.64
C LEU A 81 -4.58 1.39 -8.42
N TYR A 82 -4.80 0.12 -8.62
CA TYR A 82 -3.94 -0.77 -9.40
C TYR A 82 -4.69 -1.17 -10.67
N VAL A 83 -4.36 -0.56 -11.82
CA VAL A 83 -4.95 -0.90 -13.12
C VAL A 83 -4.10 -1.96 -13.82
N THR A 84 -4.70 -2.77 -14.69
CA THR A 84 -3.96 -3.79 -15.46
C THR A 84 -3.35 -3.26 -16.75
N ASP A 85 -3.74 -2.05 -17.17
CA ASP A 85 -3.20 -1.35 -18.33
C ASP A 85 -3.19 0.15 -18.02
N ILE A 86 -2.04 0.79 -18.18
CA ILE A 86 -1.91 2.25 -17.94
C ILE A 86 -2.75 3.09 -18.90
N ALA A 87 -3.11 2.57 -20.07
CA ALA A 87 -4.01 3.23 -21.01
C ALA A 87 -5.41 3.48 -20.40
N LEU A 88 -5.78 2.74 -19.36
CA LEU A 88 -7.04 2.94 -18.62
C LEU A 88 -6.95 4.07 -17.57
N ALA A 89 -5.77 4.65 -17.34
CA ALA A 89 -5.54 5.58 -16.22
C ALA A 89 -6.45 6.81 -16.26
N ASP A 90 -6.63 7.44 -17.43
CA ASP A 90 -7.47 8.64 -17.56
C ASP A 90 -8.95 8.31 -17.32
N GLU A 91 -9.45 7.20 -17.87
CA GLU A 91 -10.83 6.74 -17.63
C GLU A 91 -11.04 6.37 -16.17
N ALA A 92 -10.09 5.65 -15.59
CA ALA A 92 -10.12 5.29 -14.17
C ALA A 92 -10.10 6.52 -13.26
N ALA A 93 -9.24 7.53 -13.56
CA ALA A 93 -9.17 8.77 -12.80
C ALA A 93 -10.48 9.55 -12.84
N HIS A 94 -11.10 9.67 -14.03
CA HIS A 94 -12.41 10.34 -14.17
C HIS A 94 -13.52 9.57 -13.43
N ALA A 95 -13.54 8.23 -13.52
CA ALA A 95 -14.51 7.42 -12.82
C ALA A 95 -14.34 7.52 -11.31
N PHE A 96 -13.10 7.49 -10.82
CA PHE A 96 -12.78 7.67 -9.41
C PHE A 96 -13.19 9.08 -8.92
N ALA A 97 -12.92 10.12 -9.70
CA ALA A 97 -13.26 11.50 -9.36
C ALA A 97 -14.78 11.73 -9.22
N ARG A 98 -15.64 10.93 -9.88
CA ARG A 98 -17.10 11.01 -9.66
C ARG A 98 -17.50 10.70 -8.21
N HIS A 99 -16.75 9.82 -7.53
CA HIS A 99 -17.00 9.41 -6.16
C HIS A 99 -16.20 10.20 -5.14
N PHE A 100 -14.99 10.62 -5.49
CA PHE A 100 -14.03 11.20 -4.56
C PHE A 100 -13.62 12.65 -4.86
N GLY A 101 -14.15 13.28 -5.91
CA GLY A 101 -13.78 14.62 -6.32
C GLY A 101 -14.02 15.72 -5.27
N ASP A 102 -15.03 15.56 -4.42
CA ASP A 102 -15.32 16.45 -3.29
C ASP A 102 -14.54 16.05 -2.02
N ILE A 103 -14.20 14.75 -1.88
CA ILE A 103 -13.49 14.19 -0.73
C ILE A 103 -11.99 14.43 -0.84
N ARG A 104 -11.43 14.25 -2.04
CA ARG A 104 -10.01 14.47 -2.39
C ARG A 104 -9.03 13.74 -1.46
N PRO A 105 -9.08 12.40 -1.34
CA PRO A 105 -8.10 11.65 -0.57
C PRO A 105 -6.69 11.78 -1.16
N ALA A 106 -5.65 11.38 -0.43
CA ALA A 106 -4.38 11.06 -1.05
C ALA A 106 -4.55 9.85 -1.99
N SER A 107 -3.96 9.87 -3.19
CA SER A 107 -4.17 8.80 -4.17
C SER A 107 -2.88 8.38 -4.87
N THR A 108 -2.77 7.08 -5.14
CA THR A 108 -1.70 6.46 -5.94
C THR A 108 -2.36 5.65 -7.05
N LEU A 109 -1.94 5.81 -8.31
CA LEU A 109 -2.42 5.04 -9.45
C LEU A 109 -1.23 4.53 -10.27
N VAL A 110 -1.10 3.21 -10.35
CA VAL A 110 -0.05 2.53 -11.14
C VAL A 110 -0.62 1.36 -11.92
N ALA A 111 0.02 1.00 -13.03
CA ALA A 111 -0.31 -0.23 -13.73
C ALA A 111 0.47 -1.43 -13.16
N VAL A 112 -0.21 -2.55 -13.01
CA VAL A 112 0.34 -3.85 -12.58
C VAL A 112 0.15 -4.89 -13.69
N ASN A 113 0.95 -5.94 -13.69
CA ASN A 113 0.91 -6.95 -14.76
C ASN A 113 -0.36 -7.78 -14.79
N ALA A 114 -0.95 -8.05 -13.62
CA ALA A 114 -2.22 -8.77 -13.51
C ALA A 114 -2.85 -8.62 -12.13
N LEU A 115 -4.16 -8.80 -12.07
CA LEU A 115 -4.95 -9.02 -10.87
C LEU A 115 -5.31 -10.50 -10.73
N ALA A 116 -6.15 -10.86 -9.76
CA ALA A 116 -6.49 -12.25 -9.48
C ALA A 116 -7.15 -12.98 -10.64
N ARG A 117 -7.83 -12.27 -11.54
CA ARG A 117 -8.48 -12.82 -12.75
C ARG A 117 -8.24 -11.95 -13.97
N PRO A 118 -8.16 -12.54 -15.19
CA PRO A 118 -7.76 -11.82 -16.41
C PRO A 118 -8.66 -10.64 -16.81
N THR A 119 -9.95 -10.67 -16.45
CA THR A 119 -10.92 -9.62 -16.85
C THR A 119 -11.16 -8.59 -15.77
N GLN A 120 -10.43 -8.66 -14.64
CA GLN A 120 -10.34 -7.59 -13.66
C GLN A 120 -9.40 -6.52 -14.19
N LEU A 121 -9.92 -5.30 -14.36
CA LEU A 121 -9.18 -4.18 -14.93
C LEU A 121 -8.57 -3.29 -13.86
N ILE A 122 -9.14 -3.31 -12.65
CA ILE A 122 -8.73 -2.45 -11.54
C ILE A 122 -8.98 -3.12 -10.19
N GLU A 123 -8.09 -2.86 -9.25
CA GLU A 123 -8.24 -3.16 -7.82
C GLU A 123 -8.05 -1.87 -7.01
N ILE A 124 -8.92 -1.60 -6.03
CA ILE A 124 -8.86 -0.39 -5.21
C ILE A 124 -8.77 -0.77 -3.73
N GLU A 125 -7.82 -0.15 -3.03
CA GLU A 125 -7.64 -0.19 -1.58
C GLU A 125 -7.94 1.20 -1.00
N LEU A 126 -8.71 1.27 0.12
CA LEU A 126 -9.06 2.53 0.77
C LEU A 126 -8.67 2.52 2.25
N ASP A 127 -8.25 3.69 2.76
CA ASP A 127 -8.07 3.99 4.16
C ASP A 127 -9.00 5.15 4.54
N ALA A 128 -9.83 4.98 5.57
CA ALA A 128 -10.66 6.03 6.13
C ALA A 128 -10.32 6.25 7.61
N VAL A 129 -10.55 7.47 8.09
CA VAL A 129 -10.36 7.86 9.50
C VAL A 129 -11.56 8.67 9.95
N ASP A 130 -12.19 8.28 11.05
CA ASP A 130 -13.41 8.89 11.57
C ASP A 130 -13.32 10.42 11.68
N GLY A 131 -14.25 11.10 11.04
CA GLY A 131 -14.36 12.57 11.05
C GLY A 131 -13.39 13.27 10.09
N ALA A 132 -12.74 12.53 9.19
CA ALA A 132 -11.83 13.13 8.20
C ALA A 132 -12.57 14.04 7.21
N LYS A 133 -13.86 13.80 6.95
CA LYS A 133 -14.72 14.71 6.20
C LYS A 133 -14.53 16.15 6.64
N ASP A 134 -14.63 16.40 7.94
CA ASP A 134 -14.68 17.74 8.53
C ASP A 134 -13.32 18.23 9.04
N LYS A 135 -12.40 17.33 9.41
CA LYS A 135 -11.18 17.65 10.16
C LYS A 135 -9.90 17.49 9.35
N ALA A 136 -9.93 16.75 8.24
CA ALA A 136 -8.70 16.50 7.49
C ALA A 136 -8.18 17.77 6.81
N VAL A 137 -6.88 18.01 6.96
CA VAL A 137 -6.17 19.05 6.21
C VAL A 137 -5.72 18.46 4.87
N ARG A 138 -6.15 19.08 3.78
CA ARG A 138 -5.82 18.68 2.42
C ARG A 138 -4.82 19.65 1.80
N VAL A 139 -3.71 19.12 1.29
CA VAL A 139 -2.65 19.89 0.65
C VAL A 139 -2.68 19.61 -0.85
N SER A 140 -2.81 20.65 -1.65
CA SER A 140 -2.66 20.56 -3.11
C SER A 140 -1.29 21.08 -3.52
N SER A 141 -0.65 20.44 -4.50
CA SER A 141 0.58 20.96 -5.13
C SER A 141 0.27 21.86 -6.33
N GLY A 142 -1.01 22.01 -6.67
CA GLY A 142 -1.47 22.81 -7.84
C GLY A 142 -1.25 22.11 -9.18
N ARG A 143 -0.89 20.83 -9.21
CA ARG A 143 -0.72 20.08 -10.45
C ARG A 143 -2.07 19.72 -11.07
N PRO A 144 -2.22 19.80 -12.40
CA PRO A 144 -3.49 19.50 -13.10
C PRO A 144 -4.03 18.09 -12.85
N THR A 145 -3.15 17.13 -12.58
CA THR A 145 -3.53 15.73 -12.28
C THR A 145 -4.35 15.59 -11.00
N GLU A 146 -4.20 16.50 -10.04
CA GLU A 146 -4.96 16.50 -8.78
C GLU A 146 -6.43 16.84 -9.01
N GLU A 147 -6.70 17.79 -9.93
CA GLU A 147 -8.07 18.12 -10.32
C GLU A 147 -8.70 16.99 -11.16
N LEU A 148 -7.95 16.48 -12.14
CA LEU A 148 -8.42 15.41 -13.03
C LEU A 148 -8.80 14.15 -12.24
N GLY A 149 -7.95 13.74 -11.30
CA GLY A 149 -8.14 12.52 -10.52
C GLY A 149 -8.90 12.72 -9.21
N GLY A 150 -9.35 13.94 -8.88
CA GLY A 150 -10.12 14.22 -7.66
C GLY A 150 -9.35 13.86 -6.38
N TYR A 151 -8.05 14.18 -6.29
CA TYR A 151 -7.21 13.84 -5.14
C TYR A 151 -6.39 15.03 -4.61
N SER A 152 -5.85 14.89 -3.41
CA SER A 152 -4.93 15.85 -2.78
C SER A 152 -3.50 15.32 -2.81
N ARG A 153 -2.49 16.21 -2.88
CA ARG A 153 -1.08 15.82 -2.79
C ARG A 153 -0.76 15.17 -1.45
N ALA A 154 -1.33 15.70 -0.38
CA ALA A 154 -1.30 15.06 0.93
C ALA A 154 -2.61 15.30 1.69
N VAL A 155 -2.95 14.38 2.58
CA VAL A 155 -4.06 14.50 3.53
C VAL A 155 -3.52 14.25 4.92
N ARG A 156 -3.73 15.20 5.84
CA ARG A 156 -3.45 15.00 7.27
C ARG A 156 -4.74 14.79 8.04
N MET A 157 -4.78 13.74 8.84
CA MET A 157 -5.83 13.51 9.83
C MET A 157 -5.19 13.11 11.16
N GLY A 158 -5.48 13.88 12.20
CA GLY A 158 -4.77 13.76 13.48
C GLY A 158 -3.26 13.97 13.31
N ASP A 159 -2.48 13.01 13.76
CA ASP A 159 -1.01 13.03 13.62
C ASP A 159 -0.51 12.34 12.36
N THR A 160 -1.37 11.68 11.59
CA THR A 160 -0.95 10.97 10.37
C THR A 160 -1.10 11.84 9.13
N ILE A 161 -0.06 11.88 8.31
CA ILE A 161 -0.01 12.53 7.00
C ILE A 161 0.17 11.46 5.93
N TYR A 162 -0.82 11.36 5.04
CA TYR A 162 -0.84 10.47 3.90
C TYR A 162 -0.40 11.25 2.66
N VAL A 163 0.70 10.87 2.03
CA VAL A 163 1.18 11.53 0.80
C VAL A 163 0.88 10.63 -0.39
N SER A 164 0.26 11.21 -1.40
CA SER A 164 -0.09 10.54 -2.66
C SER A 164 1.11 10.01 -3.40
N GLY A 165 0.90 9.03 -4.26
CA GLY A 165 1.83 8.67 -5.31
C GLY A 165 2.33 9.94 -6.01
N THR A 166 3.63 10.13 -5.98
CA THR A 166 4.30 11.33 -6.44
C THR A 166 5.39 10.94 -7.43
N THR A 167 5.43 11.63 -8.55
CA THR A 167 6.42 11.48 -9.61
C THR A 167 7.17 12.79 -9.82
N ALA A 168 8.17 12.79 -10.67
CA ALA A 168 8.91 13.99 -11.04
C ALA A 168 8.10 14.91 -12.02
N LEU A 169 6.77 14.90 -11.94
CA LEU A 169 5.91 15.78 -12.73
C LEU A 169 6.05 17.21 -12.20
N THR A 170 6.26 18.16 -13.10
CA THR A 170 6.35 19.59 -12.80
C THR A 170 4.95 20.25 -12.79
N ALA A 171 4.87 21.50 -12.37
CA ALA A 171 3.60 22.23 -12.32
C ALA A 171 2.99 22.47 -13.71
N ASP A 172 3.82 22.55 -14.77
CA ASP A 172 3.38 22.71 -16.16
C ASP A 172 3.02 21.35 -16.84
N GLY A 173 3.11 20.24 -16.10
CA GLY A 173 2.73 18.91 -16.58
C GLY A 173 3.81 18.19 -17.39
N THR A 174 5.05 18.69 -17.42
CA THR A 174 6.20 17.96 -17.99
C THR A 174 6.88 17.07 -16.96
N VAL A 175 7.65 16.09 -17.39
CA VAL A 175 8.46 15.24 -16.51
C VAL A 175 9.84 15.85 -16.37
N ALA A 176 10.26 16.17 -15.14
CA ALA A 176 11.62 16.64 -14.88
C ALA A 176 12.63 15.49 -15.01
N HIS A 177 13.85 15.80 -15.45
CA HIS A 177 14.94 14.85 -15.56
C HIS A 177 14.63 13.57 -16.36
N PRO A 178 14.11 13.66 -17.61
CA PRO A 178 13.77 12.48 -18.39
C PRO A 178 15.02 11.60 -18.60
N GLY A 179 14.87 10.29 -18.35
CA GLY A 179 15.97 9.33 -18.43
C GLY A 179 16.96 9.32 -17.26
N ASP A 180 16.81 10.21 -16.27
CA ASP A 180 17.68 10.28 -15.10
C ASP A 180 16.92 9.85 -13.83
N MET A 181 17.08 8.59 -13.40
CA MET A 181 16.44 8.04 -12.21
C MET A 181 16.83 8.80 -10.93
N HIS A 182 18.09 9.19 -10.78
CA HIS A 182 18.55 9.95 -9.60
C HIS A 182 17.87 11.31 -9.53
N GLY A 183 17.85 12.06 -10.65
CA GLY A 183 17.18 13.35 -10.76
C GLY A 183 15.68 13.25 -10.52
N GLN A 184 15.00 12.26 -11.12
CA GLN A 184 13.57 12.04 -10.90
C GLN A 184 13.26 11.68 -9.44
N THR A 185 14.05 10.81 -8.82
CA THR A 185 13.86 10.44 -7.40
C THR A 185 14.00 11.66 -6.51
N ARG A 186 15.01 12.51 -6.72
CA ARG A 186 15.18 13.74 -5.93
C ARG A 186 14.00 14.70 -6.09
N ALA A 187 13.57 15.00 -7.32
CA ALA A 187 12.44 15.88 -7.57
C ALA A 187 11.13 15.35 -6.96
N THR A 188 10.94 14.02 -7.00
CA THR A 188 9.82 13.33 -6.34
C THR A 188 9.86 13.52 -4.83
N LEU A 189 11.01 13.28 -4.19
CA LEU A 189 11.17 13.42 -2.75
C LEU A 189 11.04 14.86 -2.28
N GLU A 190 11.57 15.83 -3.01
CA GLU A 190 11.39 17.27 -2.74
C GLU A 190 9.90 17.65 -2.72
N THR A 191 9.10 17.10 -3.65
CA THR A 191 7.64 17.30 -3.67
C THR A 191 6.94 16.65 -2.48
N ILE A 192 7.36 15.43 -2.07
CA ILE A 192 6.85 14.74 -0.89
C ILE A 192 7.17 15.55 0.37
N PHE A 193 8.40 16.04 0.50
CA PHE A 193 8.84 16.84 1.64
C PHE A 193 8.05 18.16 1.77
N ASP A 194 7.87 18.88 0.65
CA ASP A 194 7.01 20.07 0.63
C ASP A 194 5.58 19.75 1.09
N ALA A 195 5.00 18.64 0.61
CA ALA A 195 3.67 18.23 1.01
C ALA A 195 3.56 17.91 2.51
N VAL A 196 4.56 17.21 3.08
CA VAL A 196 4.62 16.90 4.52
C VAL A 196 4.74 18.18 5.35
N LEU A 197 5.63 19.10 4.95
CA LEU A 197 5.82 20.38 5.64
C LEU A 197 4.54 21.23 5.61
N ARG A 198 3.89 21.34 4.46
CA ARG A 198 2.63 22.09 4.28
C ARG A 198 1.46 21.45 5.02
N ALA A 199 1.49 20.15 5.24
CA ALA A 199 0.55 19.44 6.10
C ALA A 199 0.84 19.62 7.61
N GLY A 200 1.93 20.34 7.95
CA GLY A 200 2.33 20.65 9.35
C GLY A 200 3.09 19.52 10.05
N GLY A 201 3.77 18.65 9.29
CA GLY A 201 4.77 17.69 9.76
C GLY A 201 6.19 18.17 9.52
N ALA A 202 7.16 17.32 9.82
CA ALA A 202 8.56 17.48 9.49
C ALA A 202 9.00 16.33 8.56
N VAL A 203 10.06 16.53 7.77
CA VAL A 203 10.60 15.48 6.89
C VAL A 203 11.04 14.28 7.73
N GLU A 204 11.57 14.55 8.90
CA GLU A 204 11.99 13.56 9.89
C GLU A 204 10.81 12.73 10.46
N ASP A 205 9.57 13.15 10.25
CA ASP A 205 8.38 12.41 10.69
C ASP A 205 7.97 11.29 9.71
N ILE A 206 8.62 11.18 8.54
CA ILE A 206 8.33 10.12 7.56
C ILE A 206 8.70 8.76 8.17
N VAL A 207 7.73 7.85 8.20
CA VAL A 207 7.86 6.49 8.79
C VAL A 207 7.77 5.38 7.75
N TYR A 208 7.16 5.64 6.60
CA TYR A 208 6.90 4.65 5.55
C TYR A 208 7.06 5.27 4.17
N THR A 209 7.63 4.49 3.25
CA THR A 209 7.64 4.78 1.81
C THR A 209 7.37 3.53 1.00
N LYS A 210 6.65 3.67 -0.12
CA LYS A 210 6.56 2.65 -1.15
C LYS A 210 6.96 3.27 -2.48
N THR A 211 7.84 2.59 -3.18
CA THR A 211 8.40 3.03 -4.46
C THR A 211 8.01 2.07 -5.56
N PHE A 212 7.52 2.60 -6.66
CA PHE A 212 7.27 1.91 -7.90
C PHE A 212 8.29 2.38 -8.94
N MET A 213 8.95 1.45 -9.62
CA MET A 213 9.99 1.74 -10.61
C MET A 213 9.68 1.03 -11.92
N THR A 214 9.83 1.71 -13.04
CA THR A 214 9.67 1.11 -14.37
C THR A 214 10.93 0.39 -14.85
N ASP A 215 12.10 0.71 -14.29
CA ASP A 215 13.38 0.04 -14.60
C ASP A 215 14.16 -0.26 -13.32
N MET A 216 14.16 -1.53 -12.89
CA MET A 216 14.88 -1.98 -11.70
C MET A 216 16.41 -2.02 -11.89
N SER A 217 16.94 -1.93 -13.11
CA SER A 217 18.39 -1.82 -13.33
C SER A 217 18.94 -0.48 -12.79
N LEU A 218 18.06 0.53 -12.68
CA LEU A 218 18.38 1.85 -12.13
C LEU A 218 18.16 1.96 -10.59
N ALA A 219 17.87 0.84 -9.92
CA ALA A 219 17.68 0.84 -8.46
C ALA A 219 18.88 1.39 -7.66
N PRO A 220 20.15 1.22 -8.08
CA PRO A 220 21.29 1.87 -7.43
C PRO A 220 21.23 3.41 -7.44
N ASP A 221 20.79 4.02 -8.57
CA ASP A 221 20.66 5.49 -8.69
C ASP A 221 19.49 6.03 -7.85
N ARG A 222 18.33 5.35 -7.89
CA ARG A 222 17.21 5.65 -7.01
C ARG A 222 17.62 5.59 -5.54
N ARG A 223 18.36 4.54 -5.15
CA ARG A 223 18.81 4.37 -3.76
C ARG A 223 19.75 5.49 -3.33
N ARG A 224 20.73 5.85 -4.19
CA ARG A 224 21.65 6.96 -3.92
C ARG A 224 20.87 8.26 -3.64
N ALA A 225 19.91 8.61 -4.48
CA ALA A 225 19.07 9.79 -4.29
C ALA A 225 18.27 9.73 -2.98
N ALA A 226 17.72 8.57 -2.63
CA ALA A 226 16.97 8.39 -1.39
C ALA A 226 17.87 8.50 -0.15
N LEU A 227 19.07 7.91 -0.16
CA LEU A 227 20.03 8.05 0.93
C LEU A 227 20.47 9.51 1.14
N GLU A 228 20.72 10.24 0.05
CA GLU A 228 21.06 11.67 0.11
C GLU A 228 19.92 12.51 0.71
N ALA A 229 18.66 12.13 0.46
CA ALA A 229 17.48 12.87 0.89
C ALA A 229 17.02 12.52 2.32
N TYR A 230 16.98 11.24 2.66
CA TYR A 230 16.48 10.78 3.96
C TYR A 230 17.54 10.77 5.07
N GLY A 231 18.83 10.58 4.71
CA GLY A 231 19.90 10.48 5.73
C GLY A 231 19.58 9.39 6.76
N ASP A 232 19.53 9.79 8.03
CA ASP A 232 19.27 8.91 9.18
C ASP A 232 17.78 8.69 9.51
N ILE A 233 16.85 9.22 8.70
CA ILE A 233 15.39 9.02 8.93
C ILE A 233 15.03 7.54 8.87
N ARG A 234 15.57 6.81 7.90
CA ARG A 234 15.41 5.36 7.71
C ARG A 234 13.96 4.89 7.84
N PRO A 235 13.04 5.40 7.02
CA PRO A 235 11.66 4.91 7.03
C PRO A 235 11.61 3.43 6.63
N THR A 236 10.49 2.76 6.85
CA THR A 236 10.23 1.49 6.17
C THR A 236 10.13 1.70 4.66
N SER A 237 10.54 0.70 3.89
CA SER A 237 10.63 0.78 2.43
C SER A 237 10.15 -0.50 1.77
N THR A 238 9.28 -0.35 0.76
CA THR A 238 8.89 -1.39 -0.20
C THR A 238 9.23 -0.88 -1.58
N VAL A 239 9.93 -1.68 -2.40
CA VAL A 239 10.37 -1.25 -3.74
C VAL A 239 9.96 -2.28 -4.79
N LEU A 240 9.04 -1.89 -5.66
CA LEU A 240 8.40 -2.75 -6.64
C LEU A 240 8.77 -2.35 -8.07
N GLY A 241 9.15 -3.33 -8.87
CA GLY A 241 9.39 -3.15 -10.30
C GLY A 241 8.09 -3.35 -11.09
N LEU A 242 7.71 -2.33 -11.82
CA LEU A 242 6.60 -2.36 -12.77
C LEU A 242 7.11 -2.66 -14.19
N ALA A 243 6.20 -2.98 -15.09
CA ALA A 243 6.51 -3.06 -16.51
C ALA A 243 6.93 -1.68 -17.07
N ASP A 244 7.62 -1.68 -18.20
CA ASP A 244 7.98 -0.47 -18.90
C ASP A 244 6.72 0.37 -19.19
N ALA A 245 6.82 1.68 -18.99
CA ALA A 245 5.72 2.64 -19.18
C ALA A 245 4.45 2.36 -18.33
N ALA A 246 4.56 1.68 -17.19
CA ALA A 246 3.44 1.40 -16.29
C ALA A 246 3.04 2.59 -15.38
N LEU A 247 3.63 3.77 -15.57
CA LEU A 247 3.23 5.03 -14.96
C LEU A 247 2.52 5.91 -16.00
N VAL A 248 1.78 6.91 -15.52
CA VAL A 248 0.88 7.72 -16.36
C VAL A 248 1.56 8.50 -17.50
N ARG A 249 2.88 8.60 -17.48
CA ARG A 249 3.68 9.08 -18.61
C ARG A 249 4.88 8.17 -18.83
N PRO A 250 5.23 7.85 -20.09
CA PRO A 250 6.31 6.91 -20.39
C PRO A 250 7.71 7.39 -19.94
N GLU A 251 7.90 8.69 -19.75
CA GLU A 251 9.17 9.27 -19.27
C GLU A 251 9.33 9.18 -17.74
N MET A 252 8.28 8.81 -17.01
CA MET A 252 8.34 8.60 -15.56
C MET A 252 9.03 7.29 -15.25
N LEU A 253 10.10 7.35 -14.46
CA LEU A 253 10.87 6.19 -14.05
C LEU A 253 10.52 5.72 -12.63
N VAL A 254 9.94 6.61 -11.83
CA VAL A 254 9.68 6.36 -10.40
C VAL A 254 8.42 7.09 -9.93
N GLU A 255 7.64 6.39 -9.10
CA GLU A 255 6.56 6.95 -8.30
C GLU A 255 6.74 6.54 -6.85
N ILE A 256 6.58 7.46 -5.90
CA ILE A 256 6.77 7.21 -4.47
C ILE A 256 5.55 7.71 -3.70
N GLU A 257 4.96 6.87 -2.87
CA GLU A 257 4.03 7.27 -1.82
C GLU A 257 4.71 7.25 -0.47
N ALA A 258 4.24 8.07 0.46
CA ALA A 258 4.79 8.15 1.81
C ALA A 258 3.70 8.27 2.88
N GLU A 259 4.10 7.96 4.12
CA GLU A 259 3.33 8.26 5.32
C GLU A 259 4.25 8.88 6.36
N ALA A 260 3.77 9.96 7.00
CA ALA A 260 4.46 10.57 8.12
C ALA A 260 3.53 10.60 9.34
N ILE A 261 4.11 10.48 10.53
CA ILE A 261 3.40 10.62 11.81
C ILE A 261 4.05 11.78 12.55
N VAL A 262 3.29 12.86 12.75
CA VAL A 262 3.80 14.10 13.40
C VAL A 262 4.35 13.77 14.79
N GLY A 263 5.60 14.16 15.02
CA GLY A 263 6.34 13.84 16.25
C GLY A 263 7.08 12.50 16.21
N ALA A 264 7.00 11.75 15.10
CA ALA A 264 7.73 10.49 14.96
C ALA A 264 9.24 10.65 15.08
N ALA A 265 9.79 11.79 14.69
CA ALA A 265 11.22 12.09 14.85
C ALA A 265 11.75 11.84 16.28
N ALA A 266 10.93 12.14 17.30
CA ALA A 266 11.27 11.94 18.70
C ALA A 266 10.79 10.62 19.31
N ALA A 267 9.80 9.96 18.68
CA ALA A 267 9.08 8.83 19.28
C ALA A 267 9.32 7.49 18.58
N ARG A 268 9.86 7.50 17.36
CA ARG A 268 10.03 6.27 16.57
C ARG A 268 11.06 5.34 17.17
N GLN A 269 10.81 4.05 16.97
CA GLN A 269 11.75 2.98 17.24
C GLN A 269 12.02 2.25 15.92
N HIS A 270 13.30 2.02 15.62
CA HIS A 270 13.72 1.25 14.46
C HIS A 270 14.05 -0.18 14.88
N PHE A 271 13.64 -1.14 14.07
CA PHE A 271 13.96 -2.55 14.22
C PHE A 271 14.65 -3.05 12.95
N TYR A 272 15.65 -3.90 13.12
CA TYR A 272 16.48 -4.42 12.04
C TYR A 272 16.57 -5.94 12.12
N SER A 273 16.70 -6.61 10.99
CA SER A 273 16.83 -8.08 10.93
C SER A 273 18.19 -8.59 11.45
N GLY A 274 19.11 -7.68 11.78
CA GLY A 274 20.49 -8.04 12.14
C GLY A 274 21.39 -8.32 10.92
N GLY A 275 20.84 -8.23 9.72
CA GLY A 275 21.61 -8.33 8.47
C GLY A 275 22.36 -7.04 8.11
N ALA A 276 23.43 -7.13 7.35
CA ALA A 276 24.31 -6.02 6.98
C ALA A 276 23.71 -5.09 5.90
N ARG A 277 22.43 -5.20 5.56
CA ARG A 277 21.85 -4.52 4.39
C ARG A 277 20.99 -3.31 4.71
N GLU A 278 20.13 -3.39 5.73
CA GLU A 278 19.06 -2.41 5.96
C GLU A 278 19.62 -1.01 6.23
N GLU A 279 20.53 -0.89 7.18
CA GLU A 279 21.12 0.41 7.52
C GLU A 279 21.93 1.02 6.36
N PRO A 280 22.82 0.28 5.65
CA PRO A 280 23.51 0.82 4.49
C PRO A 280 22.60 1.15 3.31
N LEU A 281 21.42 0.54 3.22
CA LEU A 281 20.42 0.82 2.19
C LEU A 281 19.45 1.95 2.58
N GLY A 282 19.56 2.49 3.82
CA GLY A 282 18.82 3.66 4.28
C GLY A 282 17.39 3.40 4.71
N TYR A 283 17.07 2.18 5.16
CA TYR A 283 15.73 1.85 5.66
C TYR A 283 15.81 0.96 6.91
N ALA A 284 14.72 0.89 7.68
CA ALA A 284 14.55 -0.06 8.77
C ALA A 284 13.66 -1.23 8.36
N ARG A 285 13.85 -2.42 8.95
CA ARG A 285 12.96 -3.57 8.76
C ARG A 285 11.55 -3.27 9.26
N ALA A 286 11.46 -2.65 10.44
CA ALA A 286 10.20 -2.12 10.94
C ALA A 286 10.43 -0.77 11.64
N VAL A 287 9.40 0.07 11.64
CA VAL A 287 9.33 1.34 12.37
C VAL A 287 8.08 1.34 13.21
N ALA A 288 8.22 1.54 14.52
CA ALA A 288 7.11 1.72 15.45
C ALA A 288 7.01 3.16 15.94
N VAL A 289 5.79 3.69 15.99
CA VAL A 289 5.43 4.95 16.63
C VAL A 289 4.17 4.71 17.47
N GLY A 290 4.31 4.74 18.80
CA GLY A 290 3.24 4.29 19.69
C GLY A 290 2.92 2.82 19.43
N ASP A 291 1.63 2.51 19.22
CA ASP A 291 1.17 1.15 18.92
C ASP A 291 1.15 0.81 17.42
N VAL A 292 1.41 1.78 16.55
CA VAL A 292 1.45 1.59 15.09
C VAL A 292 2.84 1.08 14.68
N ILE A 293 2.87 0.00 13.92
CA ILE A 293 4.11 -0.63 13.42
C ILE A 293 3.98 -0.81 11.91
N HIS A 294 4.87 -0.17 11.16
CA HIS A 294 5.07 -0.44 9.73
C HIS A 294 6.19 -1.45 9.55
N VAL A 295 6.01 -2.43 8.67
CA VAL A 295 7.04 -3.40 8.29
C VAL A 295 7.35 -3.23 6.83
N SER A 296 8.62 -3.09 6.49
CA SER A 296 9.15 -2.99 5.11
C SER A 296 8.77 -4.21 4.28
N GLY A 297 8.80 -4.06 2.96
CA GLY A 297 8.72 -5.19 2.06
C GLY A 297 9.72 -6.28 2.44
N CYS A 298 9.20 -7.47 2.70
CA CYS A 298 9.96 -8.67 2.99
C CYS A 298 9.94 -9.61 1.79
N THR A 299 11.11 -10.04 1.37
CA THR A 299 11.34 -11.08 0.35
C THR A 299 11.99 -12.29 1.01
N SER A 300 12.16 -13.38 0.27
CA SER A 300 12.85 -14.57 0.78
C SER A 300 14.37 -14.42 0.92
N MET A 301 14.91 -13.20 0.86
CA MET A 301 16.34 -12.94 1.01
C MET A 301 16.74 -13.00 2.48
N ASP A 302 17.72 -13.83 2.81
CA ASP A 302 18.27 -13.95 4.16
C ASP A 302 19.22 -12.80 4.55
N SER A 303 19.69 -12.81 5.78
CA SER A 303 20.62 -11.80 6.31
C SER A 303 21.97 -11.75 5.61
N SER A 304 22.38 -12.83 4.91
CA SER A 304 23.61 -12.87 4.09
C SER A 304 23.40 -12.26 2.70
N GLY A 305 22.16 -11.96 2.30
CA GLY A 305 21.79 -11.44 0.99
C GLY A 305 21.53 -12.51 -0.06
N GLN A 306 21.33 -13.76 0.34
CA GLN A 306 20.99 -14.87 -0.55
C GLN A 306 19.49 -15.07 -0.62
N VAL A 307 18.96 -15.21 -1.85
CA VAL A 307 17.53 -15.56 -2.07
C VAL A 307 17.33 -17.03 -1.73
N GLN A 308 16.42 -17.32 -0.84
CA GLN A 308 16.10 -18.68 -0.39
C GLN A 308 14.91 -19.24 -1.19
N ALA A 309 14.78 -20.56 -1.24
CA ALA A 309 13.67 -21.27 -1.89
C ALA A 309 13.42 -20.83 -3.35
N VAL A 310 14.49 -20.67 -4.13
CA VAL A 310 14.40 -20.25 -5.54
C VAL A 310 13.48 -21.19 -6.32
N GLY A 311 12.53 -20.63 -7.07
CA GLY A 311 11.56 -21.38 -7.86
C GLY A 311 10.35 -21.92 -7.09
N ASP A 312 10.28 -21.72 -5.77
CA ASP A 312 9.17 -22.13 -4.91
C ASP A 312 8.48 -20.91 -4.29
N TRP A 313 7.41 -20.43 -4.96
CA TRP A 313 6.65 -19.26 -4.49
C TRP A 313 6.10 -19.45 -3.07
N ALA A 314 5.57 -20.65 -2.78
CA ALA A 314 4.96 -20.92 -1.48
C ALA A 314 5.96 -20.87 -0.34
N ALA A 315 7.14 -21.47 -0.53
CA ALA A 315 8.21 -21.40 0.46
C ALA A 315 8.77 -19.98 0.60
N GLN A 316 8.90 -19.23 -0.49
CA GLN A 316 9.30 -17.81 -0.42
C GLN A 316 8.27 -16.95 0.33
N TYR A 317 6.98 -17.19 0.08
CA TYR A 317 5.90 -16.50 0.80
C TYR A 317 5.93 -16.77 2.29
N ASP A 318 6.14 -18.04 2.70
CA ASP A 318 6.24 -18.40 4.11
C ASP A 318 7.47 -17.74 4.77
N LEU A 319 8.60 -17.65 4.09
CA LEU A 319 9.78 -16.91 4.55
C LEU A 319 9.50 -15.42 4.74
N CYS A 320 8.78 -14.79 3.79
CA CYS A 320 8.38 -13.39 3.94
C CYS A 320 7.57 -13.16 5.22
N LEU A 321 6.57 -14.04 5.48
CA LEU A 321 5.74 -13.93 6.68
C LEU A 321 6.52 -14.24 7.95
N GLY A 322 7.45 -15.19 7.92
CA GLY A 322 8.37 -15.45 9.03
C GLY A 322 9.21 -14.21 9.39
N TYR A 323 9.77 -13.53 8.41
CA TYR A 323 10.55 -12.29 8.65
C TYR A 323 9.68 -11.12 9.14
N ILE A 324 8.41 -11.05 8.70
CA ILE A 324 7.44 -10.08 9.24
C ILE A 324 7.15 -10.41 10.72
N GLN A 325 6.92 -11.67 11.04
CA GLN A 325 6.70 -12.12 12.42
C GLN A 325 7.89 -11.77 13.32
N GLU A 326 9.12 -12.08 12.90
CA GLU A 326 10.34 -11.74 13.66
C GLU A 326 10.47 -10.23 13.91
N ALA A 327 10.15 -9.40 12.91
CA ALA A 327 10.19 -7.95 13.03
C ALA A 327 9.13 -7.42 14.02
N LEU A 328 7.93 -8.00 14.01
CA LEU A 328 6.85 -7.66 14.94
C LEU A 328 7.17 -8.09 16.37
N GLU A 329 7.73 -9.28 16.56
CA GLU A 329 8.16 -9.78 17.89
C GLU A 329 9.23 -8.88 18.50
N GLN A 330 10.22 -8.41 17.72
CA GLN A 330 11.18 -7.41 18.17
C GLN A 330 10.52 -6.09 18.57
N ALA A 331 9.45 -5.70 17.86
CA ALA A 331 8.67 -4.52 18.18
C ALA A 331 7.65 -4.73 19.32
N GLY A 332 7.61 -5.91 19.96
CA GLY A 332 6.69 -6.23 21.05
C GLY A 332 5.24 -6.43 20.59
N ALA A 333 5.06 -6.95 19.38
CA ALA A 333 3.77 -7.31 18.77
C ALA A 333 3.81 -8.77 18.31
N VAL A 334 2.67 -9.29 17.87
CA VAL A 334 2.54 -10.64 17.29
C VAL A 334 2.03 -10.55 15.86
N LEU A 335 2.15 -11.64 15.09
CA LEU A 335 1.70 -11.66 13.70
C LEU A 335 0.21 -11.33 13.55
N ASP A 336 -0.62 -11.75 14.51
CA ASP A 336 -2.06 -11.49 14.52
C ASP A 336 -2.43 -10.02 14.82
N ASP A 337 -1.46 -9.20 15.24
CA ASP A 337 -1.61 -7.75 15.34
C ASP A 337 -1.60 -7.06 13.96
N VAL A 338 -1.24 -7.77 12.89
CA VAL A 338 -1.30 -7.25 11.53
C VAL A 338 -2.74 -6.89 11.19
N VAL A 339 -2.94 -5.64 10.79
CA VAL A 339 -4.24 -5.12 10.36
C VAL A 339 -4.30 -4.96 8.84
N ARG A 340 -3.15 -4.88 8.18
CA ARG A 340 -3.04 -4.88 6.71
C ARG A 340 -1.79 -5.62 6.26
N ARG A 341 -1.93 -6.45 5.22
CA ARG A 341 -0.82 -7.03 4.45
C ARG A 341 -1.03 -6.78 2.97
N ARG A 342 0.07 -6.64 2.22
CA ARG A 342 0.03 -6.59 0.75
C ARG A 342 1.03 -7.59 0.20
N THR A 343 0.61 -8.33 -0.82
CA THR A 343 1.40 -9.38 -1.46
C THR A 343 1.62 -9.04 -2.92
N PHE A 344 2.86 -8.92 -3.32
CA PHE A 344 3.27 -8.61 -4.68
C PHE A 344 3.98 -9.82 -5.28
N THR A 345 3.32 -10.49 -6.23
CA THR A 345 3.85 -11.67 -6.93
C THR A 345 4.51 -11.24 -8.23
N VAL A 346 5.67 -11.77 -8.56
CA VAL A 346 6.38 -11.48 -9.82
C VAL A 346 5.70 -12.17 -10.99
N ALA A 347 5.57 -11.48 -12.11
CA ALA A 347 4.99 -12.00 -13.35
C ALA A 347 5.72 -13.25 -13.84
N GLY A 348 4.99 -14.21 -14.39
CA GLY A 348 5.55 -15.50 -14.81
C GLY A 348 5.80 -16.48 -13.68
N THR A 349 5.64 -16.07 -12.42
CA THR A 349 5.75 -16.99 -11.28
C THR A 349 4.50 -17.89 -11.18
N THR A 350 4.73 -19.20 -11.06
CA THR A 350 3.64 -20.13 -10.74
C THR A 350 3.42 -20.17 -9.24
N ARG A 351 2.22 -19.79 -8.81
CA ARG A 351 1.80 -20.01 -7.41
C ARG A 351 1.53 -21.50 -7.21
N ASN A 352 2.51 -22.19 -6.62
CA ASN A 352 2.50 -23.64 -6.40
C ASN A 352 1.72 -24.07 -5.13
N ARG A 353 0.96 -23.15 -4.53
CA ARG A 353 0.07 -23.43 -3.41
C ARG A 353 -1.30 -22.78 -3.65
N PRO A 354 -2.38 -23.57 -3.78
CA PRO A 354 -3.75 -23.06 -3.83
C PRO A 354 -4.13 -22.30 -2.56
N TYR A 355 -5.10 -21.40 -2.67
CA TYR A 355 -5.68 -20.75 -1.50
C TYR A 355 -6.32 -21.78 -0.55
N GLY A 356 -6.11 -21.61 0.74
CA GLY A 356 -6.61 -22.53 1.78
C GLY A 356 -5.72 -23.74 2.04
N GLU A 357 -4.59 -23.87 1.34
CA GLU A 357 -3.61 -24.93 1.59
C GLU A 357 -2.33 -24.40 2.26
N GLY A 358 -1.65 -25.25 3.02
CA GLY A 358 -0.40 -24.92 3.74
C GLY A 358 -0.62 -24.28 5.10
N PRO A 359 0.38 -23.57 5.66
CA PRO A 359 0.27 -22.89 6.94
C PRO A 359 -0.90 -21.91 6.95
N ALA A 360 -1.67 -21.93 8.04
CA ALA A 360 -2.86 -21.09 8.17
C ALA A 360 -2.51 -19.68 8.68
N TRP A 361 -1.57 -19.03 8.00
CA TRP A 361 -1.21 -17.63 8.30
C TRP A 361 -2.46 -16.75 8.39
N PHE A 362 -2.60 -15.98 9.47
CA PHE A 362 -3.72 -15.07 9.70
C PHE A 362 -5.12 -15.72 9.78
N ALA A 363 -5.25 -17.04 10.02
CA ALA A 363 -6.56 -17.71 10.10
C ALA A 363 -7.47 -17.07 11.15
N ASP A 364 -6.88 -16.67 12.29
CA ASP A 364 -7.60 -16.14 13.44
C ASP A 364 -7.74 -14.60 13.40
N SER A 365 -6.84 -13.89 12.72
CA SER A 365 -6.85 -12.42 12.68
C SER A 365 -7.42 -11.84 11.38
N ARG A 366 -7.26 -12.51 10.23
CA ARG A 366 -7.74 -12.11 8.91
C ARG A 366 -7.58 -10.62 8.60
N PRO A 367 -6.35 -10.11 8.44
CA PRO A 367 -6.10 -8.71 8.16
C PRO A 367 -6.76 -8.24 6.86
N SER A 368 -6.90 -6.93 6.68
CA SER A 368 -7.12 -6.33 5.36
C SER A 368 -5.98 -6.76 4.42
N SER A 369 -6.30 -7.09 3.18
CA SER A 369 -5.34 -7.66 2.23
C SER A 369 -5.46 -7.07 0.84
N LEU A 370 -4.32 -6.98 0.15
CA LEU A 370 -4.23 -6.71 -1.29
C LEU A 370 -3.27 -7.71 -1.91
N GLY A 371 -3.53 -8.12 -3.15
CA GLY A 371 -2.63 -8.99 -3.90
C GLY A 371 -2.66 -8.71 -5.39
N CYS A 372 -1.52 -8.29 -5.96
CA CYS A 372 -1.38 -8.08 -7.39
C CYS A 372 -0.09 -8.71 -7.94
N THR A 373 -0.01 -8.78 -9.27
CA THR A 373 1.17 -9.26 -9.99
C THR A 373 1.94 -8.06 -10.53
N ILE A 374 3.22 -7.96 -10.19
CA ILE A 374 4.16 -6.93 -10.64
C ILE A 374 5.16 -7.54 -11.63
N ASP A 375 5.93 -6.71 -12.33
CA ASP A 375 6.87 -7.19 -13.33
C ASP A 375 8.06 -7.90 -12.71
N ARG A 376 8.71 -7.29 -11.73
CA ARG A 376 9.95 -7.82 -11.12
C ARG A 376 10.20 -7.27 -9.71
N LEU A 377 11.14 -7.89 -9.02
CA LEU A 377 11.71 -7.45 -7.76
C LEU A 377 13.21 -7.15 -7.90
N ALA A 378 13.86 -6.81 -6.79
CA ALA A 378 15.27 -6.43 -6.76
C ALA A 378 16.26 -7.55 -7.18
N HIS A 379 15.82 -8.80 -7.20
CA HIS A 379 16.59 -9.95 -7.65
C HIS A 379 15.72 -10.87 -8.52
N PRO A 380 16.20 -11.43 -9.63
CA PRO A 380 15.40 -12.26 -10.55
C PRO A 380 14.83 -13.54 -9.92
N ASP A 381 15.49 -14.08 -8.88
CA ASP A 381 15.04 -15.28 -8.17
C ASP A 381 13.97 -15.01 -7.10
N MET A 382 13.64 -13.75 -6.84
CA MET A 382 12.55 -13.38 -5.95
C MET A 382 11.21 -13.55 -6.67
N ALA A 383 10.31 -14.33 -6.08
CA ALA A 383 8.99 -14.61 -6.63
C ALA A 383 7.87 -13.77 -5.98
N VAL A 384 8.12 -13.26 -4.78
CA VAL A 384 7.12 -12.55 -3.97
C VAL A 384 7.76 -11.58 -2.99
N GLU A 385 7.08 -10.46 -2.74
CA GLU A 385 7.36 -9.52 -1.67
C GLU A 385 6.08 -9.25 -0.88
N VAL A 386 6.19 -9.15 0.45
CA VAL A 386 5.06 -8.87 1.35
C VAL A 386 5.41 -7.71 2.26
N ASP A 387 4.57 -6.68 2.31
CA ASP A 387 4.62 -5.64 3.34
C ASP A 387 3.47 -5.78 4.33
N ALA A 388 3.64 -5.23 5.54
CA ALA A 388 2.63 -5.28 6.57
C ALA A 388 2.54 -3.99 7.38
N TRP A 389 1.34 -3.76 7.92
CA TRP A 389 1.06 -2.76 8.93
C TRP A 389 0.33 -3.41 10.09
N ALA A 390 0.82 -3.19 11.30
CA ALA A 390 0.27 -3.76 12.53
C ALA A 390 -0.09 -2.67 13.55
N VAL A 391 -1.03 -3.00 14.43
CA VAL A 391 -1.37 -2.21 15.61
C VAL A 391 -1.26 -3.11 16.82
N ARG A 392 -0.33 -2.78 17.72
CA ARG A 392 -0.02 -3.61 18.90
C ARG A 392 -1.27 -3.88 19.73
N GLY A 393 -1.55 -5.16 20.01
CA GLY A 393 -2.72 -5.62 20.77
C GLY A 393 -4.03 -5.67 19.98
N ALA A 394 -4.02 -5.43 18.66
CA ALA A 394 -5.22 -5.49 17.83
C ALA A 394 -5.81 -6.91 17.68
N HIS A 395 -5.05 -7.94 18.01
CA HIS A 395 -5.53 -9.33 18.01
C HIS A 395 -6.38 -9.70 19.23
N ALA A 396 -6.30 -8.91 20.31
CA ALA A 396 -6.84 -9.33 21.62
C ALA A 396 -8.37 -9.23 21.74
N ASP A 397 -9.01 -8.38 20.90
CA ASP A 397 -10.47 -8.19 20.93
C ASP A 397 -10.97 -7.97 19.49
N ILE A 398 -11.32 -9.08 18.80
CA ILE A 398 -11.80 -9.06 17.42
C ILE A 398 -13.29 -9.40 17.38
N GLU A 399 -14.09 -8.41 16.97
CA GLU A 399 -15.49 -8.59 16.62
C GLU A 399 -15.63 -8.97 15.15
N TRP A 400 -16.45 -9.96 14.83
CA TRP A 400 -16.71 -10.45 13.47
C TRP A 400 -18.10 -10.04 13.01
N LEU A 401 -18.15 -9.31 11.91
CA LEU A 401 -19.39 -8.92 11.25
C LEU A 401 -19.42 -9.45 9.82
N SER A 402 -20.61 -9.68 9.28
CA SER A 402 -20.84 -9.99 7.89
C SER A 402 -21.81 -8.98 7.28
N VAL A 403 -21.69 -8.77 5.98
CA VAL A 403 -22.73 -8.15 5.19
C VAL A 403 -23.76 -9.24 4.93
N ASP A 404 -25.04 -8.99 5.24
CA ASP A 404 -26.11 -9.94 4.94
C ASP A 404 -26.21 -10.10 3.42
N PRO A 405 -26.28 -11.34 2.88
CA PRO A 405 -26.49 -11.53 1.47
C PRO A 405 -27.85 -10.92 1.09
N GLN A 406 -27.86 -9.97 0.16
CA GLN A 406 -29.08 -9.41 -0.43
C GLN A 406 -29.71 -10.40 -1.39
#